data_3ec51049083fd6be1f36bb6fbcdc41d2
#
_entry.id   3ec51049083fd6be1f36bb6fbcdc41d2
#
_cell.length_a   1.000
_cell.length_b   1.000
_cell.length_c   1.000
_cell.angle_alpha   90.00
_cell.angle_beta   90.00
_cell.angle_gamma   90.00
#
_symmetry.space_group_name_H-M   'P 1'
#
loop_
_entity.id
_entity.type
_entity.pdbx_description
1 polymer ?
#
loop_
_entity_poly.entity_id
_entity_poly.type
_entity_poly.pdbx_seq_one_letter_code
_entity_poly.pdbx_strand_id
1 'polypeptide(L)'
;DQNSVVNDAKASTVRTNLGFKTGVYKDFQALFEGQIVQNIGANDFNDTTNGKTAYPVIADPDVAEINELWLSWAGLPQTSIAIGRQKINLDNQRFIGTVDWRQNDQTFDAFQLTNASIENLNVTYAYVGNVNRIFGDDNPLGDLDSNIHIAHASYAFADWLKFTGYGYWLDFDPLATSSSRTFGARVTGKMPLNEHWSFSYEAEAATQDDHG
;
A
#
# COMPACT_ATOMS: atom_id res chain seq x y z
N ASP A 1 -12.39 -7.86 33.52
CA ASP A 1 -13.52 -6.99 33.84
C ASP A 1 -13.43 -5.69 33.11
N GLN A 2 -13.90 -5.66 31.88
CA GLN A 2 -14.06 -4.38 31.19
C GLN A 2 -15.29 -4.44 30.30
N ASN A 3 -16.42 -4.13 30.91
CA ASN A 3 -17.57 -3.64 30.19
C ASN A 3 -17.30 -2.19 29.75
N SER A 4 -16.39 -1.94 28.87
CA SER A 4 -16.45 -0.74 28.04
C SER A 4 -17.60 -0.97 27.06
N VAL A 5 -18.79 -0.48 27.45
CA VAL A 5 -19.94 -0.46 26.55
C VAL A 5 -19.59 0.54 25.43
N VAL A 6 -18.98 0.04 24.39
CA VAL A 6 -18.82 0.77 23.14
C VAL A 6 -20.18 0.70 22.45
N ASN A 7 -20.74 1.81 22.03
CA ASN A 7 -22.00 1.86 21.30
C ASN A 7 -21.89 1.10 19.96
N ASP A 8 -23.03 0.67 19.42
CA ASP A 8 -23.05 0.06 18.09
C ASP A 8 -22.66 1.09 17.03
N ALA A 9 -21.69 0.74 16.16
CA ALA A 9 -21.28 1.61 15.07
C ALA A 9 -22.19 1.45 13.85
N LYS A 10 -22.50 2.59 13.23
CA LYS A 10 -23.19 2.66 11.93
C LYS A 10 -22.51 3.74 11.07
N ALA A 11 -21.99 3.34 9.91
CA ALA A 11 -21.37 4.24 8.94
C ALA A 11 -22.08 4.14 7.60
N SER A 12 -22.27 5.28 6.95
CA SER A 12 -22.75 5.37 5.57
C SER A 12 -21.88 6.37 4.85
N THR A 13 -20.81 5.88 4.23
CA THR A 13 -19.81 6.70 3.54
C THR A 13 -19.82 6.43 2.03
N VAL A 14 -19.40 7.42 1.25
CA VAL A 14 -19.16 7.30 -0.18
C VAL A 14 -17.78 7.81 -0.53
N ARG A 15 -17.09 7.08 -1.41
CA ARG A 15 -15.84 7.52 -2.03
C ARG A 15 -16.10 7.87 -3.49
N THR A 16 -15.54 9.01 -3.92
CA THR A 16 -15.53 9.46 -5.31
C THR A 16 -14.11 9.72 -5.73
N ASN A 17 -13.62 9.00 -6.74
CA ASN A 17 -12.32 9.22 -7.35
C ASN A 17 -12.52 9.81 -8.74
N LEU A 18 -11.76 10.87 -9.06
CA LEU A 18 -11.73 11.47 -10.38
C LEU A 18 -10.27 11.59 -10.81
N GLY A 19 -9.91 10.92 -11.90
CA GLY A 19 -8.55 10.88 -12.36
C GLY A 19 -8.40 11.06 -13.86
N PHE A 20 -7.20 11.42 -14.26
CA PHE A 20 -6.76 11.51 -15.64
C PHE A 20 -5.38 10.85 -15.80
N LYS A 21 -5.31 9.86 -16.70
CA LYS A 21 -4.07 9.17 -17.06
C LYS A 21 -3.73 9.48 -18.52
N THR A 22 -2.51 9.96 -18.77
CA THR A 22 -2.07 10.29 -20.13
C THR A 22 -1.86 9.00 -20.95
N GLY A 23 -1.89 9.12 -22.27
CA GLY A 23 -1.23 8.15 -23.13
C GLY A 23 0.31 8.16 -22.91
N VAL A 24 1.00 7.15 -23.42
CA VAL A 24 2.46 7.11 -23.40
C VAL A 24 3.02 8.00 -24.51
N TYR A 25 3.90 8.92 -24.13
CA TYR A 25 4.61 9.80 -25.07
C TYR A 25 6.12 9.78 -24.78
N LYS A 26 6.93 9.32 -25.72
CA LYS A 26 8.39 9.14 -25.58
C LYS A 26 8.75 8.38 -24.29
N ASP A 27 8.03 7.29 -24.07
CA ASP A 27 8.15 6.42 -22.89
C ASP A 27 7.72 7.04 -21.55
N PHE A 28 7.20 8.27 -21.55
CA PHE A 28 6.62 8.92 -20.36
C PHE A 28 5.12 8.70 -20.29
N GLN A 29 4.63 8.53 -19.06
CA GLN A 29 3.22 8.50 -18.73
C GLN A 29 2.99 9.19 -17.38
N ALA A 30 1.87 9.91 -17.23
CA ALA A 30 1.51 10.57 -16.00
C ALA A 30 0.08 10.21 -15.58
N LEU A 31 -0.16 10.22 -14.27
CA LEU A 31 -1.49 10.10 -13.65
C LEU A 31 -1.71 11.24 -12.66
N PHE A 32 -2.92 11.74 -12.65
CA PHE A 32 -3.50 12.52 -11.56
C PHE A 32 -4.83 11.89 -11.15
N GLU A 33 -5.04 11.66 -9.86
CA GLU A 33 -6.31 11.23 -9.29
C GLU A 33 -6.60 12.00 -7.99
N GLY A 34 -7.72 12.70 -7.95
CA GLY A 34 -8.27 13.27 -6.72
C GLY A 34 -9.28 12.32 -6.11
N GLN A 35 -9.36 12.30 -4.79
CA GLN A 35 -10.28 11.49 -4.00
C GLN A 35 -11.09 12.36 -3.05
N ILE A 36 -12.37 12.06 -2.93
CA ILE A 36 -13.26 12.64 -1.93
C ILE A 36 -13.95 11.48 -1.21
N VAL A 37 -13.85 11.45 0.11
CA VAL A 37 -14.64 10.57 0.98
C VAL A 37 -15.56 11.43 1.82
N GLN A 38 -16.85 11.08 1.87
CA GLN A 38 -17.84 11.83 2.60
C GLN A 38 -18.82 10.90 3.31
N ASN A 39 -19.24 11.30 4.50
CA ASN A 39 -20.39 10.70 5.17
C ASN A 39 -21.68 11.19 4.52
N ILE A 40 -22.56 10.27 4.12
CA ILE A 40 -23.83 10.58 3.43
C ILE A 40 -25.09 10.13 4.21
N GLY A 41 -24.92 9.57 5.42
CA GLY A 41 -26.07 9.01 6.15
C GLY A 41 -25.75 8.74 7.61
N ALA A 42 -25.80 7.48 8.04
CA ALA A 42 -25.51 7.11 9.41
C ALA A 42 -24.06 7.45 9.76
N ASN A 43 -23.88 8.18 10.85
CA ASN A 43 -22.60 8.72 11.31
C ASN A 43 -22.37 8.42 12.80
N ASP A 44 -22.71 7.18 13.22
CA ASP A 44 -22.50 6.71 14.60
C ASP A 44 -21.25 5.84 14.63
N PHE A 45 -20.07 6.44 14.37
CA PHE A 45 -18.77 5.78 14.40
C PHE A 45 -17.65 6.78 14.70
N ASN A 46 -16.52 6.27 15.18
CA ASN A 46 -15.31 7.04 15.38
C ASN A 46 -14.44 6.93 14.10
N ASP A 47 -14.32 8.04 13.35
CA ASP A 47 -13.49 8.07 12.14
C ASP A 47 -12.02 8.42 12.43
N THR A 48 -11.69 8.63 13.72
CA THR A 48 -10.41 9.07 14.27
C THR A 48 -10.19 10.58 14.32
N THR A 49 -11.05 11.38 13.68
CA THR A 49 -10.98 12.86 13.66
C THR A 49 -12.22 13.51 14.28
N ASN A 50 -13.37 12.86 14.25
CA ASN A 50 -14.66 13.41 14.66
C ASN A 50 -14.93 13.42 16.19
N GLY A 51 -14.00 12.92 17.01
CA GLY A 51 -14.10 12.92 18.47
C GLY A 51 -15.13 11.94 19.05
N LYS A 52 -15.74 11.07 18.26
CA LYS A 52 -16.78 10.12 18.71
C LYS A 52 -16.20 8.86 19.38
N THR A 53 -15.40 9.04 20.43
CA THR A 53 -14.63 7.96 21.09
C THR A 53 -15.50 6.92 21.80
N ALA A 54 -16.80 7.16 21.98
CA ALA A 54 -17.75 6.19 22.52
C ALA A 54 -18.19 5.11 21.50
N TYR A 55 -17.77 5.24 20.25
CA TYR A 55 -18.10 4.31 19.16
C TYR A 55 -16.85 3.55 18.69
N PRO A 56 -17.01 2.35 18.13
CA PRO A 56 -15.93 1.64 17.45
C PRO A 56 -15.29 2.46 16.35
N VAL A 57 -14.01 2.22 16.11
CA VAL A 57 -13.27 2.89 15.05
C VAL A 57 -13.64 2.29 13.68
N ILE A 58 -14.09 3.15 12.79
CA ILE A 58 -14.20 2.94 11.35
C ILE A 58 -13.41 4.08 10.71
N ALA A 59 -12.16 3.83 10.34
CA ALA A 59 -11.23 4.86 9.88
C ALA A 59 -11.55 5.29 8.43
N ASP A 60 -12.73 5.90 8.26
CA ASP A 60 -13.21 6.48 7.01
C ASP A 60 -13.61 7.95 7.25
N PRO A 61 -12.63 8.84 7.53
CA PRO A 61 -12.88 10.25 7.73
C PRO A 61 -13.39 10.93 6.46
N ASP A 62 -14.09 12.07 6.63
CA ASP A 62 -14.36 12.96 5.51
C ASP A 62 -13.03 13.58 5.05
N VAL A 63 -12.64 13.33 3.79
CA VAL A 63 -11.39 13.85 3.20
C VAL A 63 -11.62 14.31 1.76
N ALA A 64 -10.79 15.26 1.31
CA ALA A 64 -10.68 15.66 -0.09
C ALA A 64 -9.20 15.90 -0.41
N GLU A 65 -8.57 14.96 -1.09
CA GLU A 65 -7.12 14.94 -1.26
C GLU A 65 -6.68 14.44 -2.64
N ILE A 66 -5.40 14.64 -2.95
CA ILE A 66 -4.76 13.99 -4.09
C ILE A 66 -4.43 12.56 -3.69
N ASN A 67 -5.08 11.59 -4.31
CA ASN A 67 -4.83 10.17 -4.06
C ASN A 67 -3.61 9.67 -4.81
N GLU A 68 -3.49 9.99 -6.10
CA GLU A 68 -2.31 9.66 -6.90
C GLU A 68 -1.89 10.86 -7.77
N LEU A 69 -0.59 11.13 -7.82
CA LEU A 69 0.04 12.11 -8.71
C LEU A 69 1.45 11.67 -9.03
N TRP A 70 1.66 11.01 -10.17
CA TRP A 70 2.97 10.49 -10.52
C TRP A 70 3.31 10.66 -12.00
N LEU A 71 4.62 10.68 -12.28
CA LEU A 71 5.22 10.58 -13.60
C LEU A 71 6.03 9.30 -13.68
N SER A 72 5.84 8.51 -14.72
CA SER A 72 6.65 7.34 -15.02
C SER A 72 7.38 7.44 -16.35
N TRP A 73 8.51 6.74 -16.46
CA TRP A 73 9.33 6.59 -17.65
C TRP A 73 9.76 5.13 -17.82
N ALA A 74 9.63 4.62 -19.06
CA ALA A 74 9.92 3.23 -19.40
C ALA A 74 10.81 3.12 -20.67
N GLY A 75 11.77 4.04 -20.85
CA GLY A 75 12.64 4.09 -22.03
C GLY A 75 13.80 3.09 -22.03
N LEU A 76 13.98 2.30 -20.97
CA LEU A 76 14.92 1.17 -20.94
C LEU A 76 14.16 -0.16 -21.08
N PRO A 77 14.75 -1.17 -21.73
CA PRO A 77 14.11 -2.47 -21.87
C PRO A 77 13.67 -3.05 -20.52
N GLN A 78 12.39 -3.41 -20.42
CA GLN A 78 11.81 -4.07 -19.24
C GLN A 78 12.06 -3.31 -17.91
N THR A 79 12.28 -1.99 -17.97
CA THR A 79 12.57 -1.16 -16.81
C THR A 79 11.57 0.00 -16.76
N SER A 80 10.99 0.24 -15.60
CA SER A 80 10.14 1.39 -15.34
C SER A 80 10.60 2.14 -14.11
N ILE A 81 10.57 3.46 -14.19
CA ILE A 81 10.82 4.37 -13.07
C ILE A 81 9.56 5.21 -12.88
N ALA A 82 9.11 5.36 -11.64
CA ALA A 82 8.00 6.24 -11.29
C ALA A 82 8.40 7.14 -10.12
N ILE A 83 7.93 8.39 -10.14
CA ILE A 83 8.15 9.36 -9.07
C ILE A 83 6.85 10.11 -8.79
N GLY A 84 6.56 10.31 -7.51
CA GLY A 84 5.40 11.05 -7.01
C GLY A 84 4.52 10.19 -6.11
N ARG A 85 3.32 10.68 -5.81
CA ARG A 85 2.33 10.00 -4.99
C ARG A 85 1.72 8.83 -5.76
N GLN A 86 1.93 7.63 -5.26
CA GLN A 86 1.58 6.40 -5.95
C GLN A 86 1.20 5.28 -4.99
N LYS A 87 0.49 4.29 -5.51
CA LYS A 87 0.17 3.05 -4.80
C LYS A 87 1.32 2.06 -4.95
N ILE A 88 1.78 1.49 -3.85
CA ILE A 88 2.76 0.41 -3.84
C ILE A 88 2.15 -0.77 -3.10
N ASN A 89 1.90 -1.86 -3.84
CA ASN A 89 1.37 -3.11 -3.29
C ASN A 89 2.36 -4.23 -3.57
N LEU A 90 2.86 -4.86 -2.52
CA LEU A 90 3.79 -5.97 -2.63
C LEU A 90 3.17 -7.25 -2.05
N ASP A 91 3.26 -8.32 -2.83
CA ASP A 91 2.76 -9.65 -2.47
C ASP A 91 1.29 -9.65 -1.99
N ASN A 92 1.06 -10.08 -0.74
CA ASN A 92 -0.26 -10.10 -0.10
C ASN A 92 -0.54 -8.84 0.74
N GLN A 93 0.24 -7.78 0.55
CA GLN A 93 0.13 -6.49 1.27
C GLN A 93 0.31 -6.60 2.79
N ARG A 94 0.95 -7.65 3.28
CA ARG A 94 1.16 -7.85 4.71
C ARG A 94 2.06 -6.78 5.33
N PHE A 95 3.10 -6.35 4.61
CA PHE A 95 4.07 -5.35 5.05
C PHE A 95 3.92 -4.02 4.31
N ILE A 96 3.78 -4.07 2.99
CA ILE A 96 3.66 -2.89 2.13
C ILE A 96 2.39 -3.01 1.29
N GLY A 97 1.45 -2.09 1.50
CA GLY A 97 0.16 -2.10 0.80
C GLY A 97 -0.64 -0.82 0.99
N THR A 98 -1.75 -0.73 0.29
CA THR A 98 -2.58 0.46 0.17
C THR A 98 -3.80 0.47 1.09
N VAL A 99 -4.04 -0.60 1.85
CA VAL A 99 -5.20 -0.70 2.78
C VAL A 99 -6.52 -0.45 2.05
N ASP A 100 -6.65 -0.91 0.82
CA ASP A 100 -7.70 -0.59 -0.15
C ASP A 100 -9.10 -1.14 0.19
N TRP A 101 -9.24 -1.84 1.33
CA TRP A 101 -10.56 -2.18 1.90
C TRP A 101 -11.21 -1.03 2.68
N ARG A 102 -10.47 0.08 2.90
CA ARG A 102 -10.99 1.31 3.52
C ARG A 102 -11.47 2.26 2.42
N GLN A 103 -12.20 3.31 2.83
CA GLN A 103 -12.65 4.34 1.88
C GLN A 103 -11.48 5.21 1.44
N ASN A 104 -10.55 5.56 2.32
CA ASN A 104 -9.32 6.24 1.96
C ASN A 104 -8.19 5.24 1.76
N ASP A 105 -7.43 5.37 0.66
CA ASP A 105 -6.30 4.51 0.36
C ASP A 105 -5.03 5.01 1.07
N GLN A 106 -4.12 4.11 1.42
CA GLN A 106 -2.76 4.49 1.77
C GLN A 106 -1.93 4.64 0.49
N THR A 107 -1.25 5.77 0.34
CA THR A 107 -0.38 6.07 -0.80
C THR A 107 1.01 6.52 -0.32
N PHE A 108 1.97 6.51 -1.24
CA PHE A 108 3.38 6.74 -0.93
C PHE A 108 3.94 7.82 -1.84
N ASP A 109 4.51 8.88 -1.27
CA ASP A 109 5.30 9.86 -2.02
C ASP A 109 6.70 9.26 -2.22
N ALA A 110 6.94 8.71 -3.41
CA ALA A 110 8.03 7.77 -3.63
C ALA A 110 8.72 7.92 -4.98
N PHE A 111 9.98 7.48 -5.01
CA PHE A 111 10.67 7.02 -6.21
C PHE A 111 10.58 5.49 -6.25
N GLN A 112 10.13 4.92 -7.36
CA GLN A 112 10.08 3.47 -7.56
C GLN A 112 10.80 3.10 -8.86
N LEU A 113 11.60 2.05 -8.80
CA LEU A 113 12.24 1.41 -9.94
C LEU A 113 11.80 -0.05 -9.99
N THR A 114 11.33 -0.50 -11.15
CA THR A 114 11.06 -1.91 -11.42
C THR A 114 11.86 -2.38 -12.62
N ASN A 115 12.39 -3.60 -12.56
CA ASN A 115 13.15 -4.20 -13.65
C ASN A 115 12.79 -5.67 -13.82
N ALA A 116 12.54 -6.07 -15.06
CA ALA A 116 12.27 -7.45 -15.48
C ALA A 116 13.14 -7.87 -16.66
N SER A 117 14.32 -7.25 -16.85
CA SER A 117 15.23 -7.51 -18.00
C SER A 117 15.89 -8.89 -17.95
N ILE A 118 15.91 -9.55 -16.79
CA ILE A 118 16.33 -10.93 -16.65
C ILE A 118 15.08 -11.80 -16.67
N GLU A 119 15.08 -12.80 -17.53
CA GLU A 119 13.94 -13.71 -17.70
C GLU A 119 13.53 -14.32 -16.36
N ASN A 120 12.23 -14.31 -16.08
CA ASN A 120 11.61 -14.82 -14.86
C ASN A 120 11.98 -14.07 -13.55
N LEU A 121 12.83 -13.03 -13.60
CA LEU A 121 13.21 -12.23 -12.46
C LEU A 121 12.52 -10.85 -12.52
N ASN A 122 11.81 -10.50 -11.45
CA ASN A 122 11.31 -9.15 -11.23
C ASN A 122 11.99 -8.55 -10.00
N VAL A 123 12.56 -7.37 -10.15
CA VAL A 123 13.17 -6.61 -9.06
C VAL A 123 12.44 -5.29 -8.90
N THR A 124 12.11 -4.94 -7.68
CA THR A 124 11.55 -3.63 -7.33
C THR A 124 12.40 -3.01 -6.24
N TYR A 125 12.76 -1.76 -6.42
CA TYR A 125 13.30 -0.90 -5.39
C TYR A 125 12.42 0.34 -5.27
N ALA A 126 12.13 0.76 -4.04
CA ALA A 126 11.49 2.04 -3.80
C ALA A 126 12.15 2.78 -2.64
N TYR A 127 12.20 4.11 -2.77
CA TYR A 127 12.48 5.05 -1.71
C TYR A 127 11.21 5.86 -1.46
N VAL A 128 10.75 5.89 -0.21
CA VAL A 128 9.54 6.61 0.19
C VAL A 128 9.92 7.70 1.17
N GLY A 129 9.60 8.94 0.82
CA GLY A 129 9.81 10.12 1.65
C GLY A 129 8.62 10.46 2.53
N ASN A 130 7.43 9.99 2.16
CA ASN A 130 6.20 10.20 2.93
C ASN A 130 5.19 9.08 2.74
N VAL A 131 4.46 8.73 3.80
CA VAL A 131 3.34 7.79 3.78
C VAL A 131 2.05 8.53 4.09
N ASN A 132 1.18 8.65 3.08
CA ASN A 132 -0.17 9.20 3.25
C ASN A 132 -1.10 8.06 3.67
N ARG A 133 -1.59 8.12 4.90
CA ARG A 133 -2.35 7.03 5.50
C ARG A 133 -3.85 7.23 5.36
N ILE A 134 -4.59 6.14 5.58
CA ILE A 134 -6.06 6.11 5.48
C ILE A 134 -6.80 7.11 6.39
N PHE A 135 -6.11 7.75 7.33
CA PHE A 135 -6.72 8.66 8.31
C PHE A 135 -6.95 10.08 7.78
N GLY A 136 -6.41 10.41 6.58
CA GLY A 136 -6.48 11.74 5.97
C GLY A 136 -5.61 12.78 6.65
N ASP A 137 -5.41 13.92 5.98
CA ASP A 137 -4.48 14.98 6.37
C ASP A 137 -4.88 15.70 7.69
N ASP A 138 -6.14 15.67 8.08
CA ASP A 138 -6.62 16.27 9.33
C ASP A 138 -6.22 15.46 10.58
N ASN A 139 -5.75 14.24 10.41
CA ASN A 139 -5.28 13.40 11.51
C ASN A 139 -3.77 13.56 11.69
N PRO A 140 -3.26 13.80 12.91
CA PRO A 140 -1.81 13.90 13.14
C PRO A 140 -0.99 12.66 12.74
N LEU A 141 -1.65 11.52 12.54
CA LEU A 141 -1.06 10.27 12.07
C LEU A 141 -1.46 9.96 10.62
N GLY A 142 -2.08 10.89 9.92
CA GLY A 142 -2.54 10.72 8.54
C GLY A 142 -1.43 10.87 7.52
N ASP A 143 -0.41 11.65 7.86
CA ASP A 143 0.72 11.99 7.02
C ASP A 143 2.02 11.76 7.81
N LEU A 144 2.87 10.88 7.35
CA LEU A 144 4.08 10.48 8.05
C LEU A 144 5.32 10.74 7.18
N ASP A 145 6.06 11.79 7.55
CA ASP A 145 7.44 11.96 7.05
C ASP A 145 8.24 10.70 7.31
N SER A 146 8.93 10.21 6.33
CA SER A 146 9.59 8.92 6.41
C SER A 146 10.87 8.84 5.58
N ASN A 147 11.74 7.92 5.98
CA ASN A 147 12.93 7.53 5.24
C ASN A 147 12.90 6.02 5.04
N ILE A 148 12.12 5.58 4.04
CA ILE A 148 11.84 4.18 3.83
C ILE A 148 12.57 3.68 2.59
N HIS A 149 13.26 2.53 2.74
CA HIS A 149 13.82 1.78 1.62
C HIS A 149 13.15 0.42 1.49
N ILE A 150 12.74 0.10 0.29
CA ILE A 150 12.07 -1.15 -0.08
C ILE A 150 12.92 -1.84 -1.14
N ALA A 151 13.37 -3.07 -0.86
CA ALA A 151 14.01 -3.95 -1.83
C ALA A 151 13.21 -5.25 -1.92
N HIS A 152 12.77 -5.61 -3.10
CA HIS A 152 11.92 -6.78 -3.34
C HIS A 152 12.34 -7.45 -4.65
N ALA A 153 12.55 -8.75 -4.63
CA ALA A 153 12.91 -9.52 -5.82
C ALA A 153 12.15 -10.84 -5.85
N SER A 154 11.53 -11.15 -6.98
CA SER A 154 10.84 -12.42 -7.17
C SER A 154 11.36 -13.14 -8.42
N TYR A 155 11.59 -14.45 -8.29
CA TYR A 155 12.02 -15.31 -9.39
C TYR A 155 11.03 -16.48 -9.59
N ALA A 156 10.52 -16.61 -10.81
CA ALA A 156 9.65 -17.72 -11.20
C ALA A 156 10.50 -18.88 -11.75
N PHE A 157 10.72 -19.89 -10.93
CA PHE A 157 11.43 -21.12 -11.37
C PHE A 157 10.61 -21.94 -12.35
N ALA A 158 9.30 -21.93 -12.17
CA ALA A 158 8.30 -22.59 -12.99
C ALA A 158 6.92 -21.98 -12.71
N ASP A 159 5.91 -22.29 -13.53
CA ASP A 159 4.53 -21.81 -13.34
C ASP A 159 3.96 -22.19 -11.94
N TRP A 160 4.49 -23.29 -11.39
CA TRP A 160 4.06 -23.80 -10.09
C TRP A 160 4.98 -23.40 -8.93
N LEU A 161 6.09 -22.67 -9.17
CA LEU A 161 7.05 -22.28 -8.12
C LEU A 161 7.62 -20.89 -8.36
N LYS A 162 7.26 -19.96 -7.50
CA LYS A 162 7.86 -18.62 -7.42
C LYS A 162 8.47 -18.41 -6.03
N PHE A 163 9.70 -17.94 -6.00
CA PHE A 163 10.38 -17.49 -4.80
C PHE A 163 10.47 -15.97 -4.79
N THR A 164 10.21 -15.36 -3.62
CA THR A 164 10.37 -13.92 -3.39
C THR A 164 11.26 -13.71 -2.18
N GLY A 165 12.23 -12.82 -2.31
CA GLY A 165 13.04 -12.32 -1.21
C GLY A 165 12.86 -10.81 -1.07
N TYR A 166 12.84 -10.30 0.16
CA TYR A 166 12.64 -8.88 0.40
C TYR A 166 13.38 -8.38 1.64
N GLY A 167 13.67 -7.07 1.61
CA GLY A 167 14.14 -6.31 2.75
C GLY A 167 13.46 -4.95 2.77
N TYR A 168 12.92 -4.59 3.93
CA TYR A 168 12.22 -3.32 4.17
C TYR A 168 12.87 -2.62 5.35
N TRP A 169 13.27 -1.38 5.16
CA TRP A 169 13.78 -0.48 6.20
C TRP A 169 12.78 0.66 6.32
N LEU A 170 11.96 0.60 7.35
CA LEU A 170 10.89 1.57 7.60
C LEU A 170 11.35 2.49 8.73
N ASP A 171 11.55 3.76 8.42
CA ASP A 171 11.90 4.79 9.37
C ASP A 171 10.86 5.92 9.28
N PHE A 172 10.21 6.23 10.42
CA PHE A 172 9.13 7.21 10.54
C PHE A 172 9.51 8.28 11.55
N ASP A 173 9.76 9.50 11.09
CA ASP A 173 10.14 10.63 11.95
C ASP A 173 9.19 10.86 13.12
N PRO A 174 7.86 10.96 12.91
CA PRO A 174 6.93 11.23 14.01
C PRO A 174 6.59 9.99 14.85
N LEU A 175 6.96 8.79 14.42
CA LEU A 175 6.64 7.51 15.06
C LEU A 175 7.85 6.57 15.13
N ALA A 176 8.96 7.03 15.70
CA ALA A 176 10.20 6.24 15.79
C ALA A 176 9.99 4.83 16.40
N THR A 177 9.02 4.68 17.33
CA THR A 177 8.67 3.37 17.90
C THR A 177 7.99 2.41 16.91
N SER A 178 7.59 2.89 15.75
CA SER A 178 7.02 2.08 14.65
C SER A 178 8.05 1.79 13.55
N SER A 179 9.25 2.39 13.67
CA SER A 179 10.35 2.15 12.74
C SER A 179 10.86 0.73 12.89
N SER A 180 11.08 0.05 11.78
CA SER A 180 11.45 -1.37 11.79
C SER A 180 12.29 -1.75 10.58
N ARG A 181 13.06 -2.82 10.73
CA ARG A 181 13.79 -3.45 9.65
C ARG A 181 13.31 -4.89 9.50
N THR A 182 12.77 -5.23 8.33
CA THR A 182 12.22 -6.54 8.04
C THR A 182 12.98 -7.21 6.90
N PHE A 183 13.37 -8.45 7.10
CA PHE A 183 13.89 -9.31 6.03
C PHE A 183 13.07 -10.58 5.96
N GLY A 184 12.68 -10.98 4.75
CA GLY A 184 11.85 -12.15 4.59
C GLY A 184 12.00 -12.83 3.26
N ALA A 185 11.42 -14.03 3.21
CA ALA A 185 11.31 -14.83 2.02
C ALA A 185 9.94 -15.49 1.95
N ARG A 186 9.42 -15.59 0.74
CA ARG A 186 8.11 -16.15 0.44
C ARG A 186 8.20 -17.12 -0.73
N VAL A 187 7.46 -18.20 -0.64
CA VAL A 187 7.30 -19.18 -1.70
C VAL A 187 5.83 -19.29 -2.04
N THR A 188 5.50 -19.16 -3.31
CA THR A 188 4.13 -19.32 -3.80
C THR A 188 4.11 -20.24 -5.01
N GLY A 189 3.00 -20.91 -5.23
CA GLY A 189 2.83 -21.68 -6.44
C GLY A 189 1.39 -22.12 -6.65
N LYS A 190 1.13 -22.55 -7.90
CA LYS A 190 -0.17 -23.06 -8.31
C LYS A 190 0.03 -24.22 -9.27
N MET A 191 -0.43 -25.39 -8.89
CA MET A 191 -0.38 -26.61 -9.72
C MET A 191 -1.79 -26.96 -10.22
N PRO A 192 -2.03 -27.05 -11.52
CA PRO A 192 -3.26 -27.64 -12.02
C PRO A 192 -3.26 -29.14 -11.72
N LEU A 193 -4.32 -29.63 -11.10
CA LEU A 193 -4.51 -31.04 -10.82
C LEU A 193 -5.29 -31.73 -11.97
N ASN A 194 -6.23 -31.00 -12.57
CA ASN A 194 -6.97 -31.38 -13.77
C ASN A 194 -7.69 -30.13 -14.34
N GLU A 195 -8.58 -30.32 -15.33
CA GLU A 195 -9.29 -29.19 -15.98
C GLU A 195 -10.17 -28.35 -15.03
N HIS A 196 -10.54 -28.88 -13.87
CA HIS A 196 -11.46 -28.24 -12.91
C HIS A 196 -10.80 -27.87 -11.58
N TRP A 197 -9.67 -28.49 -11.24
CA TRP A 197 -9.03 -28.33 -9.92
C TRP A 197 -7.60 -27.85 -10.04
N SER A 198 -7.23 -26.92 -9.18
CA SER A 198 -5.86 -26.50 -8.96
C SER A 198 -5.55 -26.43 -7.48
N PHE A 199 -4.31 -26.75 -7.13
CA PHE A 199 -3.77 -26.60 -5.79
C PHE A 199 -2.88 -25.35 -5.76
N SER A 200 -3.21 -24.39 -4.90
CA SER A 200 -2.40 -23.20 -4.66
C SER A 200 -1.80 -23.26 -3.27
N TYR A 201 -0.56 -22.82 -3.12
CA TYR A 201 0.13 -22.79 -1.84
C TYR A 201 0.95 -21.52 -1.68
N GLU A 202 1.15 -21.16 -0.43
CA GLU A 202 1.95 -20.04 0.01
C GLU A 202 2.62 -20.38 1.34
N ALA A 203 3.90 -20.03 1.48
CA ALA A 203 4.63 -20.08 2.73
C ALA A 203 5.54 -18.84 2.81
N GLU A 204 5.58 -18.19 3.97
CA GLU A 204 6.37 -17.00 4.21
C GLU A 204 7.06 -17.08 5.58
N ALA A 205 8.30 -16.64 5.63
CA ALA A 205 9.04 -16.45 6.88
C ALA A 205 9.77 -15.10 6.82
N ALA A 206 9.68 -14.35 7.92
CA ALA A 206 10.36 -13.07 8.06
C ALA A 206 10.90 -12.88 9.48
N THR A 207 11.97 -12.08 9.58
CA THR A 207 12.46 -11.52 10.83
C THR A 207 12.25 -10.02 10.81
N GLN A 208 11.92 -9.44 11.96
CA GLN A 208 11.75 -8.00 12.12
C GLN A 208 12.42 -7.55 13.41
N ASP A 209 13.21 -6.49 13.30
CA ASP A 209 13.89 -5.84 14.40
C ASP A 209 13.53 -4.34 14.39
N ASP A 210 13.70 -3.68 15.52
CA ASP A 210 13.56 -2.22 15.62
C ASP A 210 14.62 -1.55 14.72
N HIS A 211 14.27 -0.40 14.15
CA HIS A 211 15.13 0.38 13.27
C HIS A 211 15.05 1.85 13.69
N GLY A 212 16.06 2.33 14.38
CA GLY A 212 16.16 3.70 14.89
C GLY A 212 17.39 3.87 15.76
#